data_8335543896d107173a982c4755b3e728
#
_entry.id   8335543896d107173a982c4755b3e728
#
_cell.length_a   1.000
_cell.length_b   1.000
_cell.length_c   1.000
_cell.angle_alpha   90.00
_cell.angle_beta   90.00
_cell.angle_gamma   90.00
#
_symmetry.space_group_name_H-M   'P 1'
#
loop_
_entity.id
_entity.type
_entity.pdbx_description
1 polymer ?
#
loop_
_entity_poly.entity_id
_entity_poly.type
_entity_poly.pdbx_seq_one_letter_code
_entity_poly.pdbx_strand_id
1 'polypeptide(L)'
;MKIGFSVKFNKAKYPSKKKLIGKYCFLEPVNAKKHAKDLYKNFSLDKKGIDWTYMPTGPYKTFSSFKKYLTTDKLSGNPFFYSIYSKRLKTYCGLASYLRIKPEIGTIEVGWITYAKNLQRTV
;
A
#
# COMPACT_ATOMS: atom_id res chain seq x y z
N MET A 1 -39.05 7.14 14.01
CA MET A 1 -38.07 6.12 14.46
C MET A 1 -36.76 6.80 14.82
N LYS A 2 -36.22 6.52 15.97
CA LYS A 2 -34.95 7.08 16.42
C LYS A 2 -33.82 6.15 16.01
N ILE A 3 -32.91 6.63 15.17
CA ILE A 3 -31.82 5.80 14.57
C ILE A 3 -30.53 5.88 15.39
N GLY A 4 -30.59 6.07 16.65
CA GLY A 4 -29.42 6.17 17.53
C GLY A 4 -29.26 7.55 18.12
N PHE A 5 -28.12 7.78 18.77
CA PHE A 5 -27.83 9.02 19.47
C PHE A 5 -26.98 9.94 18.61
N SER A 6 -27.19 11.24 18.71
CA SER A 6 -26.32 12.24 18.14
C SER A 6 -24.95 12.17 18.82
N VAL A 7 -23.88 12.11 18.03
CA VAL A 7 -22.51 12.05 18.53
C VAL A 7 -21.78 13.34 18.15
N LYS A 8 -21.17 13.97 19.15
CA LYS A 8 -20.23 15.08 18.90
C LYS A 8 -18.93 14.48 18.39
N PHE A 9 -18.50 14.89 17.20
CA PHE A 9 -17.30 14.38 16.58
C PHE A 9 -16.42 15.53 16.10
N ASN A 10 -15.16 15.53 16.52
CA ASN A 10 -14.17 16.46 16.02
C ASN A 10 -13.46 15.84 14.80
N LYS A 11 -13.14 16.69 13.81
CA LYS A 11 -12.41 16.28 12.63
C LYS A 11 -11.16 15.47 13.02
N ALA A 12 -11.00 14.29 12.42
CA ALA A 12 -9.81 13.45 12.63
C ALA A 12 -8.58 14.07 11.96
N LYS A 13 -7.40 13.71 12.45
CA LYS A 13 -6.14 14.08 11.80
C LYS A 13 -5.90 13.20 10.59
N TYR A 14 -5.29 13.75 9.54
CA TYR A 14 -4.81 12.97 8.41
C TYR A 14 -3.67 12.05 8.89
N PRO A 15 -3.55 10.80 8.36
CA PRO A 15 -2.47 9.90 8.76
C PRO A 15 -1.10 10.52 8.58
N SER A 16 -0.23 10.34 9.57
CA SER A 16 1.16 10.81 9.44
C SER A 16 1.91 9.93 8.44
N LYS A 17 2.78 10.55 7.64
CA LYS A 17 3.60 9.85 6.64
C LYS A 17 4.88 9.31 7.25
N LYS A 18 4.76 8.61 8.38
CA LYS A 18 5.89 8.06 9.12
C LYS A 18 6.13 6.60 8.76
N LYS A 19 7.39 6.18 8.87
CA LYS A 19 7.77 4.78 8.81
C LYS A 19 7.15 4.03 9.98
N LEU A 20 6.55 2.86 9.69
CA LEU A 20 5.95 1.99 10.69
C LEU A 20 6.85 0.77 10.89
N ILE A 21 7.37 0.58 12.09
CA ILE A 21 8.35 -0.46 12.37
C ILE A 21 7.70 -1.56 13.21
N GLY A 22 7.69 -2.78 12.65
CA GLY A 22 7.21 -3.98 13.33
C GLY A 22 8.32 -4.98 13.60
N LYS A 23 7.96 -6.11 14.21
CA LYS A 23 8.88 -7.19 14.53
C LYS A 23 9.42 -7.90 13.28
N TYR A 24 8.54 -8.19 12.32
CA TYR A 24 8.86 -8.98 11.13
C TYR A 24 9.02 -8.16 9.87
N CYS A 25 8.48 -6.97 9.86
CA CYS A 25 8.52 -6.07 8.71
C CYS A 25 8.54 -4.62 9.16
N PHE A 26 8.83 -3.73 8.22
CA PHE A 26 8.51 -2.33 8.38
C PHE A 26 7.86 -1.81 7.09
N LEU A 27 7.09 -0.73 7.24
CA LEU A 27 6.45 -0.05 6.13
C LEU A 27 7.01 1.36 6.03
N GLU A 28 7.36 1.76 4.81
CA GLU A 28 7.76 3.14 4.51
C GLU A 28 6.82 3.73 3.47
N PRO A 29 6.54 5.04 3.52
CA PRO A 29 5.87 5.70 2.41
C PRO A 29 6.56 5.36 1.09
N VAL A 30 5.78 5.01 0.07
CA VAL A 30 6.34 4.55 -1.19
C VAL A 30 7.27 5.61 -1.80
N ASN A 31 8.42 5.16 -2.27
CA ASN A 31 9.41 5.98 -2.96
C ASN A 31 9.88 5.19 -4.19
N ALA A 32 9.48 5.63 -5.38
CA ALA A 32 9.76 4.91 -6.60
C ALA A 32 11.26 4.71 -6.83
N LYS A 33 12.06 5.73 -6.58
CA LYS A 33 13.51 5.68 -6.76
C LYS A 33 14.18 4.63 -5.87
N LYS A 34 13.71 4.51 -4.62
CA LYS A 34 14.26 3.60 -3.62
C LYS A 34 13.67 2.18 -3.72
N HIS A 35 12.37 2.06 -4.00
CA HIS A 35 11.62 0.81 -3.84
C HIS A 35 11.28 0.08 -5.14
N ALA A 36 11.25 0.77 -6.29
CA ALA A 36 10.71 0.20 -7.52
C ALA A 36 11.44 -1.06 -7.98
N LYS A 37 12.76 -1.09 -7.87
CA LYS A 37 13.58 -2.23 -8.32
C LYS A 37 13.25 -3.51 -7.56
N ASP A 38 13.22 -3.43 -6.23
CA ASP A 38 12.90 -4.58 -5.38
C ASP A 38 11.45 -5.04 -5.56
N LEU A 39 10.52 -4.09 -5.55
CA LEU A 39 9.10 -4.39 -5.72
C LEU A 39 8.84 -5.06 -7.08
N TYR A 40 9.39 -4.53 -8.15
CA TYR A 40 9.20 -5.10 -9.48
C TYR A 40 9.78 -6.51 -9.58
N LYS A 41 10.99 -6.71 -9.06
CA LYS A 41 11.62 -8.03 -9.02
C LYS A 41 10.73 -9.05 -8.29
N ASN A 42 10.23 -8.68 -7.12
CA ASN A 42 9.42 -9.58 -6.30
C ASN A 42 8.03 -9.82 -6.89
N PHE A 43 7.36 -8.77 -7.40
CA PHE A 43 6.06 -8.93 -8.06
C PHE A 43 6.16 -9.75 -9.35
N SER A 44 7.32 -9.76 -10.02
CA SER A 44 7.55 -10.56 -11.22
C SER A 44 7.61 -12.06 -10.94
N LEU A 45 7.65 -12.49 -9.69
CA LEU A 45 7.50 -13.91 -9.31
C LEU A 45 6.11 -14.45 -9.65
N ASP A 46 5.12 -13.60 -9.73
CA ASP A 46 3.78 -13.93 -10.22
C ASP A 46 3.76 -13.87 -11.75
N LYS A 47 4.21 -14.94 -12.39
CA LYS A 47 4.38 -14.99 -13.85
C LYS A 47 3.10 -14.77 -14.66
N LYS A 48 1.96 -15.13 -14.11
CA LYS A 48 0.65 -15.03 -14.78
C LYS A 48 -0.12 -13.76 -14.41
N GLY A 49 0.39 -12.95 -13.48
CA GLY A 49 -0.28 -11.73 -13.02
C GLY A 49 -1.57 -11.97 -12.25
N ILE A 50 -1.73 -13.14 -11.64
CA ILE A 50 -2.96 -13.54 -10.95
C ILE A 50 -3.25 -12.66 -9.74
N ASP A 51 -2.21 -12.21 -9.03
CA ASP A 51 -2.35 -11.37 -7.84
C ASP A 51 -2.96 -10.00 -8.15
N TRP A 52 -2.98 -9.61 -9.43
CA TRP A 52 -3.55 -8.33 -9.88
C TRP A 52 -4.98 -8.44 -10.38
N THR A 53 -5.59 -9.64 -10.35
CA THR A 53 -6.92 -9.91 -10.92
C THR A 53 -7.99 -8.94 -10.43
N TYR A 54 -8.00 -8.62 -9.15
CA TYR A 54 -8.99 -7.73 -8.53
C TYR A 54 -8.43 -6.34 -8.21
N MET A 55 -7.24 -6.04 -8.70
CA MET A 55 -6.64 -4.73 -8.53
C MET A 55 -7.09 -3.77 -9.63
N PRO A 56 -7.21 -2.47 -9.33
CA PRO A 56 -7.61 -1.50 -10.36
C PRO A 56 -6.53 -1.24 -11.40
N THR A 57 -5.30 -1.71 -11.17
CA THR A 57 -4.15 -1.53 -12.06
C THR A 57 -3.31 -2.78 -12.11
N GLY A 58 -2.38 -2.85 -13.10
CA GLY A 58 -1.45 -3.96 -13.25
C GLY A 58 -2.06 -5.19 -13.89
N PRO A 59 -1.31 -6.26 -14.05
CA PRO A 59 0.13 -6.34 -13.81
C PRO A 59 0.94 -5.47 -14.79
N TYR A 60 2.17 -5.15 -14.41
CA TYR A 60 3.07 -4.32 -15.24
C TYR A 60 4.11 -5.21 -15.93
N LYS A 61 4.13 -5.14 -17.26
CA LYS A 61 5.01 -6.00 -18.08
C LYS A 61 6.46 -5.52 -18.12
N THR A 62 6.70 -4.23 -17.83
CA THR A 62 8.03 -3.65 -17.88
C THR A 62 8.35 -2.92 -16.58
N PHE A 63 9.64 -2.88 -16.24
CA PHE A 63 10.10 -2.10 -15.08
C PHE A 63 9.76 -0.62 -15.24
N SER A 64 9.92 -0.09 -16.44
CA SER A 64 9.63 1.32 -16.72
C SER A 64 8.17 1.69 -16.43
N SER A 65 7.22 0.87 -16.87
CA SER A 65 5.79 1.10 -16.63
C SER A 65 5.45 1.00 -15.14
N PHE A 66 6.04 0.05 -14.43
CA PHE A 66 5.85 -0.11 -12.99
C PHE A 66 6.43 1.08 -12.22
N LYS A 67 7.65 1.50 -12.54
CA LYS A 67 8.28 2.65 -11.91
C LYS A 67 7.46 3.92 -12.13
N LYS A 68 6.94 4.12 -13.34
CA LYS A 68 6.06 5.24 -13.66
C LYS A 68 4.79 5.23 -12.78
N TYR A 69 4.19 4.07 -12.59
CA TYR A 69 3.05 3.91 -11.68
C TYR A 69 3.40 4.39 -10.26
N LEU A 70 4.56 4.00 -9.74
CA LEU A 70 4.99 4.39 -8.39
C LEU A 70 5.36 5.87 -8.26
N THR A 71 5.58 6.58 -9.37
CA THR A 71 5.90 8.01 -9.36
C THR A 71 4.67 8.91 -9.47
N THR A 72 3.47 8.34 -9.61
CA THR A 72 2.26 9.15 -9.72
C THR A 72 1.91 9.80 -8.38
N ASP A 73 1.46 11.04 -8.42
CA ASP A 73 1.06 11.79 -7.22
C ASP A 73 -0.07 11.10 -6.44
N LYS A 74 -0.83 10.27 -7.11
CA LYS A 74 -1.93 9.49 -6.51
C LYS A 74 -1.46 8.55 -5.41
N LEU A 75 -0.19 8.14 -5.40
CA LEU A 75 0.34 7.20 -4.41
C LEU A 75 0.79 7.87 -3.12
N SER A 76 0.88 9.19 -3.08
CA SER A 76 1.34 9.94 -1.90
C SER A 76 0.25 10.77 -1.22
N GLY A 77 -0.99 10.71 -1.72
CA GLY A 77 -2.11 11.48 -1.22
C GLY A 77 -3.26 10.61 -0.69
N ASN A 78 -4.30 10.44 -1.50
CA ASN A 78 -5.47 9.64 -1.17
C ASN A 78 -5.89 8.85 -2.44
N PRO A 79 -5.41 7.62 -2.61
CA PRO A 79 -4.73 6.74 -1.63
C PRO A 79 -3.31 7.16 -1.30
N PHE A 80 -2.89 6.75 -0.10
CA PHE A 80 -1.52 6.93 0.38
C PHE A 80 -0.87 5.55 0.55
N PHE A 81 0.19 5.29 -0.20
CA PHE A 81 0.80 3.97 -0.28
C PHE A 81 2.03 3.82 0.59
N TYR A 82 2.16 2.63 1.18
CA TYR A 82 3.35 2.15 1.86
C TYR A 82 3.98 1.00 1.09
N SER A 83 5.32 0.98 1.05
CA SER A 83 6.09 -0.20 0.64
C SER A 83 6.38 -1.05 1.86
N ILE A 84 6.22 -2.35 1.73
CA ILE A 84 6.41 -3.32 2.81
C ILE A 84 7.78 -3.99 2.64
N TYR A 85 8.64 -3.83 3.64
CA TYR A 85 9.95 -4.47 3.71
C TYR A 85 9.89 -5.67 4.63
N SER A 86 10.26 -6.85 4.11
CA SER A 86 10.38 -8.06 4.93
C SER A 86 11.76 -8.15 5.55
N LYS A 87 11.83 -8.20 6.87
CA LYS A 87 13.11 -8.33 7.58
C LYS A 87 13.80 -9.66 7.31
N ARG A 88 13.00 -10.73 7.12
CA ARG A 88 13.50 -12.06 6.79
C ARG A 88 14.09 -12.11 5.37
N LEU A 89 13.36 -11.58 4.41
CA LEU A 89 13.76 -11.61 3.00
C LEU A 89 14.72 -10.48 2.62
N LYS A 90 14.84 -9.47 3.48
CA LYS A 90 15.71 -8.29 3.28
C LYS A 90 15.43 -7.56 1.97
N THR A 91 14.16 -7.40 1.63
CA THR A 91 13.72 -6.75 0.39
C THR A 91 12.32 -6.15 0.55
N TYR A 92 12.01 -5.16 -0.29
CA TYR A 92 10.66 -4.62 -0.42
C TYR A 92 9.84 -5.57 -1.30
N CYS A 93 8.76 -6.12 -0.77
CA CYS A 93 8.00 -7.19 -1.43
C CYS A 93 6.48 -7.04 -1.30
N GLY A 94 5.99 -5.87 -0.96
CA GLY A 94 4.57 -5.62 -0.89
C GLY A 94 4.22 -4.14 -0.92
N LEU A 95 2.96 -3.87 -1.26
CA LEU A 95 2.34 -2.55 -1.21
C LEU A 95 1.06 -2.65 -0.41
N ALA A 96 0.77 -1.63 0.37
CA ALA A 96 -0.52 -1.46 1.04
C ALA A 96 -0.85 0.03 1.09
N SER A 97 -2.11 0.36 1.21
CA SER A 97 -2.50 1.77 1.23
C SER A 97 -3.58 2.09 2.25
N TYR A 98 -3.58 3.35 2.67
CA TYR A 98 -4.76 3.99 3.22
C TYR A 98 -5.49 4.68 2.08
N LEU A 99 -6.79 4.44 1.95
CA LEU A 99 -7.60 5.09 0.93
C LEU A 99 -8.94 5.52 1.51
N ARG A 100 -9.68 6.30 0.73
CA ARG A 100 -10.94 6.90 1.16
C ARG A 100 -10.79 7.57 2.54
N ILE A 101 -9.70 8.34 2.67
CA ILE A 101 -9.37 9.05 3.90
C ILE A 101 -10.31 10.24 4.00
N LYS A 102 -11.22 10.20 4.97
CA LYS A 102 -12.24 11.25 5.19
C LYS A 102 -12.18 11.73 6.64
N PRO A 103 -11.27 12.68 6.93
CA PRO A 103 -11.09 13.17 8.30
C PRO A 103 -12.36 13.79 8.89
N GLU A 104 -13.19 14.43 8.08
CA GLU A 104 -14.42 15.10 8.49
C GLU A 104 -15.45 14.14 9.09
N ILE A 105 -15.42 12.87 8.69
CA ILE A 105 -16.30 11.84 9.26
C ILE A 105 -15.51 10.75 9.99
N GLY A 106 -14.18 10.89 10.09
CA GLY A 106 -13.34 9.98 10.84
C GLY A 106 -13.21 8.58 10.26
N THR A 107 -13.32 8.43 8.93
CA THR A 107 -13.21 7.13 8.26
C THR A 107 -11.95 7.01 7.44
N ILE A 108 -11.44 5.78 7.37
CA ILE A 108 -10.26 5.42 6.59
C ILE A 108 -10.38 3.95 6.22
N GLU A 109 -9.87 3.58 5.05
CA GLU A 109 -9.85 2.19 4.59
C GLU A 109 -8.41 1.75 4.37
N VAL A 110 -8.11 0.51 4.72
CA VAL A 110 -6.86 -0.15 4.34
C VAL A 110 -7.17 -1.05 3.14
N GLY A 111 -6.48 -0.83 2.04
CA GLY A 111 -6.79 -1.59 0.82
C GLY A 111 -5.70 -1.45 -0.24
N TRP A 112 -6.03 -1.90 -1.45
CA TRP A 112 -5.10 -2.01 -2.57
C TRP A 112 -3.80 -2.70 -2.14
N ILE A 113 -3.97 -3.81 -1.41
CA ILE A 113 -2.86 -4.57 -0.84
C ILE A 113 -2.37 -5.57 -1.87
N THR A 114 -1.07 -5.56 -2.13
CA THR A 114 -0.44 -6.53 -3.03
C THR A 114 0.79 -7.09 -2.34
N TYR A 115 0.77 -8.39 -2.06
CA TYR A 115 1.90 -9.13 -1.52
C TYR A 115 2.56 -9.94 -2.62
N ALA A 116 3.87 -9.81 -2.80
CA ALA A 116 4.62 -10.66 -3.70
C ALA A 116 4.53 -12.14 -3.25
N LYS A 117 4.74 -13.07 -4.17
CA LYS A 117 4.63 -14.51 -3.88
C LYS A 117 5.49 -14.95 -2.70
N ASN A 118 6.69 -14.39 -2.58
CA ASN A 118 7.60 -14.72 -1.49
C ASN A 118 7.20 -14.12 -0.13
N LEU A 119 6.30 -13.13 -0.10
CA LEU A 119 5.76 -12.57 1.13
C LEU A 119 4.50 -13.30 1.59
N GLN A 120 3.71 -13.83 0.66
CA GLN A 120 2.45 -14.51 0.96
C GLN A 120 2.67 -15.71 1.90
N ARG A 121 1.74 -15.89 2.85
CA ARG A 121 1.76 -16.96 3.86
C ARG A 121 3.01 -16.93 4.75
N THR A 122 3.56 -15.78 5.02
CA THR A 122 4.64 -15.58 5.98
C THR A 122 4.12 -14.84 7.22
N VAL A 123 4.95 -14.77 8.27
CA VAL A 123 4.66 -13.95 9.45
C VAL A 123 5.09 -12.51 9.25
#